data_8cd2a944e6b8e09f0fa799fe4616b842
#
_entry.id   8cd2a944e6b8e09f0fa799fe4616b842
#
_cell.length_a   1.000
_cell.length_b   1.000
_cell.length_c   1.000
_cell.angle_alpha   90.00
_cell.angle_beta   90.00
_cell.angle_gamma   90.00
#
_symmetry.space_group_name_H-M   'P 1'
#
loop_
_entity.id
_entity.type
_entity.pdbx_description
1 polymer ?
#
loop_
_entity_poly.entity_id
_entity_poly.type
_entity_poly.pdbx_seq_one_letter_code
_entity_poly.pdbx_strand_id
1 'polypeptide(L)'
;DIKNETTMLESLSDRPGSKIKGIISACRPEQKNFNNFLSWAAEKTLIKGFRRVLHVVSNDISQSSLFRENIKRLSDTNFTFDLCARADQLPIVEDLIDACPNVKFILDHCGVPDIKNDIFSSWASAMKNISKRPNVTAKISGVIAYGRY
;
A
#
# COMPACT_ATOMS: atom_id res chain seq x y z
N ASP A 1 -7.63 15.96 4.62
CA ASP A 1 -7.50 15.18 5.87
C ASP A 1 -7.92 13.75 5.60
N ILE A 2 -7.09 12.77 6.00
CA ILE A 2 -7.30 11.33 5.75
C ILE A 2 -8.60 10.82 6.39
N LYS A 3 -8.88 11.25 7.62
CA LYS A 3 -10.09 10.83 8.34
C LYS A 3 -11.35 11.39 7.66
N ASN A 4 -11.30 12.61 7.17
CA ASN A 4 -12.43 13.23 6.46
C ASN A 4 -12.71 12.50 5.14
N GLU A 5 -11.68 12.11 4.38
CA GLU A 5 -11.85 11.31 3.17
C GLU A 5 -12.54 9.98 3.47
N THR A 6 -12.08 9.28 4.49
CA THR A 6 -12.67 7.99 4.92
C THR A 6 -14.12 8.17 5.35
N THR A 7 -14.42 9.17 6.17
CA THR A 7 -15.79 9.46 6.62
C THR A 7 -16.72 9.84 5.46
N MET A 8 -16.22 10.57 4.47
CA MET A 8 -16.96 10.86 3.24
C MET A 8 -17.32 9.57 2.49
N LEU A 9 -16.36 8.64 2.33
CA LEU A 9 -16.60 7.35 1.68
C LEU A 9 -17.59 6.48 2.47
N GLU A 10 -17.55 6.51 3.79
CA GLU A 10 -18.55 5.85 4.63
C GLU A 10 -19.94 6.41 4.36
N SER A 11 -20.10 7.73 4.35
CA SER A 11 -21.39 8.37 4.07
C SER A 11 -21.92 8.06 2.66
N LEU A 12 -21.04 7.86 1.69
CA LEU A 12 -21.41 7.42 0.34
C LEU A 12 -21.83 5.96 0.31
N SER A 13 -21.25 5.12 1.19
CA SER A 13 -21.62 3.70 1.27
C SER A 13 -23.06 3.50 1.79
N ASP A 14 -23.53 4.41 2.63
CA ASP A 14 -24.87 4.36 3.25
C ASP A 14 -26.00 4.78 2.28
N ARG A 15 -25.65 5.32 1.11
CA ARG A 15 -26.64 5.75 0.13
C ARG A 15 -27.35 4.54 -0.51
N PRO A 16 -28.66 4.63 -0.78
CA PRO A 16 -29.39 3.59 -1.50
C PRO A 16 -28.70 3.23 -2.82
N GLY A 17 -28.49 1.94 -3.05
CA GLY A 17 -27.84 1.44 -4.28
C GLY A 17 -26.33 1.53 -4.29
N SER A 18 -25.69 1.98 -3.21
CA SER A 18 -24.21 2.02 -3.12
C SER A 18 -23.58 0.64 -3.33
N LYS A 19 -22.50 0.62 -4.09
CA LYS A 19 -21.67 -0.58 -4.33
C LYS A 19 -20.37 -0.58 -3.52
N ILE A 20 -20.16 0.40 -2.64
CA ILE A 20 -18.97 0.48 -1.79
C ILE A 20 -19.05 -0.65 -0.75
N LYS A 21 -18.08 -1.58 -0.79
CA LYS A 21 -18.01 -2.75 0.10
C LYS A 21 -16.78 -2.73 1.01
N GLY A 22 -15.87 -1.80 0.77
CA GLY A 22 -14.66 -1.65 1.57
C GLY A 22 -13.89 -0.41 1.16
N ILE A 23 -13.03 0.06 2.04
CA ILE A 23 -12.20 1.26 1.89
C ILE A 23 -10.76 0.87 2.14
N ILE A 24 -9.86 1.27 1.25
CA ILE A 24 -8.42 1.32 1.51
C ILE A 24 -8.10 2.78 1.88
N SER A 25 -7.95 3.02 3.17
CA SER A 25 -7.73 4.38 3.68
C SER A 25 -6.28 4.81 3.47
N ALA A 26 -6.05 6.07 3.10
CA ALA A 26 -4.71 6.63 3.16
C ALA A 26 -4.19 6.60 4.61
N CYS A 27 -2.87 6.49 4.79
CA CYS A 27 -2.27 6.52 6.12
C CYS A 27 -0.89 7.18 6.11
N ARG A 28 -0.33 7.40 7.29
CA ARG A 28 0.99 8.00 7.50
C ARG A 28 1.77 7.20 8.55
N PRO A 29 2.33 6.03 8.19
CA PRO A 29 3.11 5.20 9.12
C PRO A 29 4.36 5.89 9.66
N GLU A 30 4.85 6.91 8.97
CA GLU A 30 5.96 7.75 9.40
C GLU A 30 5.63 8.65 10.61
N GLN A 31 4.39 8.71 11.06
CA GLN A 31 3.98 9.57 12.17
C GLN A 31 3.97 8.85 13.52
N LYS A 32 4.42 9.54 14.57
CA LYS A 32 4.45 8.99 15.95
C LYS A 32 3.07 8.60 16.49
N ASN A 33 2.02 9.27 16.02
CA ASN A 33 0.64 9.03 16.45
C ASN A 33 -0.08 7.97 15.59
N PHE A 34 0.64 7.19 14.79
CA PHE A 34 0.04 6.16 13.93
C PHE A 34 -0.80 5.14 14.71
N ASN A 35 -0.41 4.81 15.94
CA ASN A 35 -1.19 3.91 16.78
C ASN A 35 -2.60 4.46 17.08
N ASN A 36 -2.74 5.75 17.33
CA ASN A 36 -4.05 6.39 17.54
C ASN A 36 -4.89 6.36 16.25
N PHE A 37 -4.24 6.44 15.09
CA PHE A 37 -4.92 6.26 13.80
C PHE A 37 -5.41 4.82 13.63
N LEU A 38 -4.62 3.81 13.99
CA LEU A 38 -5.04 2.41 13.94
C LEU A 38 -6.22 2.11 14.87
N SER A 39 -6.19 2.64 16.09
CA SER A 39 -7.32 2.50 17.04
C SER A 39 -8.61 3.10 16.46
N TRP A 40 -8.53 4.31 15.89
CA TRP A 40 -9.67 4.92 15.20
C TRP A 40 -10.15 4.09 14.00
N ALA A 41 -9.24 3.55 13.20
CA ALA A 41 -9.57 2.75 12.03
C ALA A 41 -10.21 1.41 12.39
N ALA A 42 -9.83 0.83 13.54
CA ALA A 42 -10.39 -0.43 14.01
C ALA A 42 -11.89 -0.36 14.36
N GLU A 43 -12.39 0.85 14.66
CA GLU A 43 -13.81 1.11 14.89
C GLU A 43 -14.63 1.18 13.58
N LYS A 44 -13.97 1.18 12.41
CA LYS A 44 -14.57 1.39 11.11
C LYS A 44 -14.73 0.07 10.35
N THR A 45 -15.93 -0.42 10.23
CA THR A 45 -16.22 -1.73 9.60
C THR A 45 -15.89 -1.80 8.11
N LEU A 46 -15.91 -0.66 7.42
CA LEU A 46 -15.62 -0.57 5.99
C LEU A 46 -14.13 -0.50 5.67
N ILE A 47 -13.28 -0.08 6.59
CA ILE A 47 -11.83 -0.08 6.34
C ILE A 47 -11.35 -1.53 6.23
N LYS A 48 -10.71 -1.87 5.12
CA LYS A 48 -10.13 -3.19 4.84
C LYS A 48 -8.61 -3.17 4.80
N GLY A 49 -8.03 -2.00 4.68
CA GLY A 49 -6.59 -1.82 4.62
C GLY A 49 -6.19 -0.37 4.50
N PHE A 50 -4.90 -0.17 4.36
CA PHE A 50 -4.28 1.15 4.30
C PHE A 50 -3.38 1.27 3.09
N ARG A 51 -3.16 2.51 2.63
CA ARG A 51 -2.23 2.82 1.56
C ARG A 51 -1.34 4.01 1.91
N ARG A 52 -0.07 3.86 1.64
CA ARG A 52 0.87 4.97 1.58
C ARG A 52 1.45 5.06 0.17
N VAL A 53 1.21 6.18 -0.50
CA VAL A 53 1.79 6.44 -1.82
C VAL A 53 3.25 6.78 -1.63
N LEU A 54 4.15 5.83 -1.95
CA LEU A 54 5.58 5.94 -1.71
C LEU A 54 6.32 6.67 -2.83
N HIS A 55 5.82 6.61 -4.05
CA HIS A 55 6.48 7.21 -5.21
C HIS A 55 6.43 8.74 -5.27
N VAL A 56 5.69 9.39 -4.37
CA VAL A 56 5.60 10.87 -4.27
C VAL A 56 6.33 11.43 -3.05
N VAL A 57 7.08 10.60 -2.34
CA VAL A 57 7.82 10.99 -1.14
C VAL A 57 9.24 10.45 -1.18
N SER A 58 10.14 10.97 -0.31
CA SER A 58 11.50 10.46 -0.19
C SER A 58 11.49 8.98 0.21
N ASN A 59 12.42 8.21 -0.36
CA ASN A 59 12.63 6.80 -0.03
C ASN A 59 12.96 6.57 1.45
N ASP A 60 13.62 7.53 2.10
CA ASP A 60 13.98 7.47 3.52
C ASP A 60 12.78 7.26 4.44
N ILE A 61 11.59 7.72 4.02
CA ILE A 61 10.36 7.60 4.80
C ILE A 61 10.05 6.12 5.07
N SER A 62 9.99 5.30 4.02
CA SER A 62 9.65 3.87 4.15
C SER A 62 10.80 3.04 4.73
N GLN A 63 12.02 3.56 4.69
CA GLN A 63 13.20 2.92 5.26
C GLN A 63 13.41 3.25 6.74
N SER A 64 12.72 4.27 7.28
CA SER A 64 12.86 4.66 8.67
C SER A 64 12.37 3.56 9.64
N SER A 65 13.02 3.44 10.79
CA SER A 65 12.62 2.48 11.85
C SER A 65 11.18 2.71 12.29
N LEU A 66 10.79 3.97 12.49
CA LEU A 66 9.44 4.33 12.90
C LEU A 66 8.37 3.85 11.91
N PHE A 67 8.61 4.04 10.59
CA PHE A 67 7.69 3.54 9.57
C PHE A 67 7.54 2.01 9.66
N ARG A 68 8.66 1.29 9.70
CA ARG A 68 8.68 -0.18 9.75
C ARG A 68 8.05 -0.73 11.02
N GLU A 69 8.32 -0.13 12.18
CA GLU A 69 7.69 -0.48 13.45
C GLU A 69 6.17 -0.29 13.41
N ASN A 70 5.71 0.81 12.84
CA ASN A 70 4.29 1.09 12.69
C ASN A 70 3.62 0.14 11.69
N ILE A 71 4.27 -0.24 10.60
CA ILE A 71 3.75 -1.27 9.67
C ILE A 71 3.65 -2.63 10.39
N LYS A 72 4.62 -3.03 11.19
CA LYS A 72 4.58 -4.29 11.97
C LYS A 72 3.35 -4.40 12.86
N ARG A 73 2.77 -3.28 13.32
CA ARG A 73 1.53 -3.28 14.13
C ARG A 73 0.32 -3.83 13.36
N LEU A 74 0.38 -3.92 12.04
CA LEU A 74 -0.67 -4.51 11.22
C LEU A 74 -0.67 -6.05 11.28
N SER A 75 0.39 -6.68 11.78
CA SER A 75 0.53 -8.15 11.85
C SER A 75 -0.62 -8.82 12.61
N ASP A 76 -1.11 -8.17 13.68
CA ASP A 76 -2.16 -8.69 14.54
C ASP A 76 -3.56 -8.20 14.14
N THR A 77 -3.69 -7.68 12.92
CA THR A 77 -4.94 -7.13 12.39
C THR A 77 -5.38 -7.87 11.12
N ASN A 78 -6.63 -7.61 10.70
CA ASN A 78 -7.12 -8.07 9.40
C ASN A 78 -6.88 -7.07 8.27
N PHE A 79 -6.20 -5.95 8.54
CA PHE A 79 -5.92 -4.93 7.54
C PHE A 79 -4.81 -5.36 6.59
N THR A 80 -4.96 -4.99 5.31
CA THR A 80 -3.87 -5.07 4.32
C THR A 80 -3.12 -3.75 4.24
N PHE A 81 -1.90 -3.78 3.71
CA PHE A 81 -1.14 -2.59 3.40
C PHE A 81 -0.80 -2.52 1.90
N ASP A 82 -1.38 -1.53 1.22
CA ASP A 82 -1.16 -1.32 -0.20
C ASP A 82 0.13 -0.53 -0.43
N LEU A 83 1.05 -1.17 -1.15
CA LEU A 83 2.36 -0.64 -1.55
C LEU A 83 2.25 0.04 -2.91
N CYS A 84 2.13 1.37 -2.90
CA CYS A 84 2.07 2.17 -4.12
C CYS A 84 3.47 2.73 -4.42
N ALA A 85 4.28 1.96 -5.14
CA ALA A 85 5.68 2.23 -5.44
C ALA A 85 5.99 2.04 -6.94
N ARG A 86 7.05 2.71 -7.44
CA ARG A 86 7.55 2.54 -8.81
C ARG A 86 8.54 1.39 -8.91
N ALA A 87 8.84 0.99 -10.13
CA ALA A 87 9.79 -0.07 -10.45
C ALA A 87 11.18 0.13 -9.79
N ASP A 88 11.68 1.37 -9.76
CA ASP A 88 12.96 1.71 -9.15
C ASP A 88 12.95 1.61 -7.60
N GLN A 89 11.76 1.60 -7.00
CA GLN A 89 11.58 1.45 -5.55
C GLN A 89 11.33 0.01 -5.11
N LEU A 90 11.18 -0.95 -6.03
CA LEU A 90 10.87 -2.34 -5.68
C LEU A 90 11.90 -3.00 -4.75
N PRO A 91 13.22 -2.73 -4.83
CA PRO A 91 14.16 -3.24 -3.83
C PRO A 91 13.86 -2.76 -2.41
N ILE A 92 13.45 -1.49 -2.24
CA ILE A 92 13.05 -0.93 -0.93
C ILE A 92 11.76 -1.58 -0.43
N VAL A 93 10.83 -1.84 -1.35
CA VAL A 93 9.57 -2.56 -1.05
C VAL A 93 9.87 -3.99 -0.61
N GLU A 94 10.79 -4.69 -1.27
CA GLU A 94 11.25 -6.03 -0.91
C GLU A 94 11.79 -6.06 0.53
N ASP A 95 12.67 -5.11 0.88
CA ASP A 95 13.22 -4.96 2.23
C ASP A 95 12.12 -4.69 3.29
N LEU A 96 11.09 -3.92 2.94
CA LEU A 96 9.96 -3.66 3.84
C LEU A 96 9.13 -4.92 4.07
N ILE A 97 8.85 -5.69 3.02
CA ILE A 97 8.10 -6.94 3.09
C ILE A 97 8.85 -7.94 3.98
N ASP A 98 10.16 -8.09 3.76
CA ASP A 98 11.01 -9.00 4.54
C ASP A 98 11.11 -8.58 6.02
N ALA A 99 11.12 -7.28 6.29
CA ALA A 99 11.09 -6.76 7.66
C ALA A 99 9.75 -6.99 8.37
N CYS A 100 8.66 -7.26 7.65
CA CYS A 100 7.30 -7.38 8.17
C CYS A 100 6.58 -8.66 7.67
N PRO A 101 7.11 -9.86 7.95
CA PRO A 101 6.66 -11.12 7.32
C PRO A 101 5.21 -11.51 7.64
N ASN A 102 4.64 -10.99 8.73
CA ASN A 102 3.27 -11.29 9.16
C ASN A 102 2.24 -10.24 8.69
N VAL A 103 2.68 -9.21 7.97
CA VAL A 103 1.78 -8.19 7.40
C VAL A 103 1.34 -8.62 6.01
N LYS A 104 0.05 -8.46 5.69
CA LYS A 104 -0.50 -8.74 4.35
C LYS A 104 -0.29 -7.53 3.45
N PHE A 105 0.59 -7.66 2.48
CA PHE A 105 0.88 -6.59 1.51
C PHE A 105 0.14 -6.78 0.20
N ILE A 106 -0.26 -5.65 -0.39
CA ILE A 106 -0.81 -5.58 -1.74
C ILE A 106 0.06 -4.65 -2.57
N LEU A 107 0.75 -5.17 -3.58
CA LEU A 107 1.55 -4.36 -4.49
C LEU A 107 0.64 -3.75 -5.56
N ASP A 108 0.48 -2.43 -5.55
CA ASP A 108 -0.35 -1.72 -6.51
C ASP A 108 0.28 -1.72 -7.91
N HIS A 109 -0.55 -1.91 -8.92
CA HIS A 109 -0.23 -1.72 -10.35
C HIS A 109 1.02 -2.49 -10.81
N CYS A 110 1.21 -3.71 -10.32
CA CYS A 110 2.39 -4.54 -10.60
C CYS A 110 3.73 -3.84 -10.33
N GLY A 111 3.79 -2.90 -9.36
CA GLY A 111 5.00 -2.11 -9.09
C GLY A 111 5.38 -1.15 -10.21
N VAL A 112 4.42 -0.70 -10.99
CA VAL A 112 4.53 0.34 -12.03
C VAL A 112 5.77 0.15 -12.92
N PRO A 113 5.79 -0.84 -13.84
CA PRO A 113 6.89 -1.04 -14.78
C PRO A 113 7.10 0.20 -15.66
N ASP A 114 8.34 0.56 -15.94
CA ASP A 114 8.67 1.67 -16.83
C ASP A 114 8.58 1.24 -18.31
N ILE A 115 7.36 1.13 -18.79
CA ILE A 115 7.05 0.73 -20.18
C ILE A 115 7.51 1.79 -21.17
N LYS A 116 7.44 3.07 -20.79
CA LYS A 116 7.80 4.19 -21.67
C LYS A 116 9.27 4.14 -22.08
N ASN A 117 10.17 3.75 -21.18
CA ASN A 117 11.60 3.70 -21.42
C ASN A 117 12.11 2.29 -21.71
N ASP A 118 11.21 1.31 -21.84
CA ASP A 118 11.53 -0.10 -22.12
C ASP A 118 12.48 -0.74 -21.07
N ILE A 119 12.39 -0.27 -19.81
CA ILE A 119 13.21 -0.77 -18.70
C ILE A 119 12.48 -1.93 -18.03
N PHE A 120 12.57 -3.10 -18.62
CA PHE A 120 11.78 -4.26 -18.18
C PHE A 120 12.57 -5.26 -17.33
N SER A 121 13.87 -5.42 -17.57
CA SER A 121 14.67 -6.50 -16.96
C SER A 121 14.82 -6.34 -15.44
N SER A 122 15.11 -5.13 -14.96
CA SER A 122 15.24 -4.85 -13.53
C SER A 122 13.90 -5.00 -12.80
N TRP A 123 12.83 -4.50 -13.39
CA TRP A 123 11.47 -4.69 -12.87
C TRP A 123 11.09 -6.17 -12.80
N ALA A 124 11.28 -6.93 -13.87
CA ALA A 124 10.97 -8.36 -13.91
C ALA A 124 11.75 -9.16 -12.87
N SER A 125 13.03 -8.83 -12.67
CA SER A 125 13.87 -9.45 -11.64
C SER A 125 13.33 -9.15 -10.22
N ALA A 126 12.99 -7.90 -9.93
CA ALA A 126 12.43 -7.52 -8.64
C ALA A 126 11.06 -8.18 -8.40
N MET A 127 10.18 -8.21 -9.41
CA MET A 127 8.89 -8.90 -9.31
C MET A 127 9.05 -10.40 -9.06
N LYS A 128 10.00 -11.05 -9.74
CA LYS A 128 10.34 -12.46 -9.50
C LYS A 128 10.83 -12.70 -8.07
N ASN A 129 11.56 -11.75 -7.49
CA ASN A 129 11.98 -11.86 -6.09
C ASN A 129 10.79 -11.67 -5.15
N ILE A 130 10.03 -10.60 -5.31
CA ILE A 130 8.85 -10.30 -4.48
C ILE A 130 7.84 -11.46 -4.50
N SER A 131 7.63 -12.09 -5.66
CA SER A 131 6.68 -13.21 -5.80
C SER A 131 7.01 -14.46 -4.96
N LYS A 132 8.20 -14.56 -4.40
CA LYS A 132 8.59 -15.65 -3.49
C LYS A 132 8.04 -15.44 -2.06
N ARG A 133 7.52 -14.26 -1.73
CA ARG A 133 7.00 -13.95 -0.39
C ARG A 133 5.52 -14.31 -0.30
N PRO A 134 5.12 -15.14 0.67
CA PRO A 134 3.73 -15.62 0.79
C PRO A 134 2.76 -14.54 1.27
N ASN A 135 3.27 -13.45 1.84
CA ASN A 135 2.49 -12.36 2.42
C ASN A 135 2.26 -11.18 1.46
N VAL A 136 2.51 -11.38 0.16
CA VAL A 136 2.33 -10.35 -0.87
C VAL A 136 1.41 -10.84 -1.99
N THR A 137 0.50 -9.96 -2.42
CA THR A 137 -0.32 -10.12 -3.62
C THR A 137 -0.19 -8.88 -4.49
N ALA A 138 -0.20 -9.03 -5.82
CA ALA A 138 -0.13 -7.89 -6.74
C ALA A 138 -1.48 -7.62 -7.41
N LYS A 139 -1.82 -6.33 -7.56
CA LYS A 139 -2.94 -5.89 -8.42
C LYS A 139 -2.47 -5.78 -9.86
N ILE A 140 -3.10 -6.54 -10.75
CA ILE A 140 -2.90 -6.42 -12.20
C ILE A 140 -3.77 -5.26 -12.69
N SER A 141 -3.24 -4.05 -12.62
CA SER A 141 -3.96 -2.81 -12.97
C SER A 141 -2.95 -1.70 -13.32
N GLY A 142 -3.42 -0.63 -13.96
CA GLY A 142 -2.64 0.59 -14.20
C GLY A 142 -1.46 0.47 -15.17
N VAL A 143 -1.16 -0.70 -15.69
CA VAL A 143 0.05 -0.97 -16.49
C VAL A 143 0.09 -0.12 -17.76
N ILE A 144 -1.05 0.06 -18.43
CA ILE A 144 -1.15 0.83 -19.68
C ILE A 144 -1.06 2.35 -19.43
N ALA A 145 -1.40 2.82 -18.24
CA ALA A 145 -1.42 4.26 -17.91
C ALA A 145 -0.06 4.95 -18.04
N TYR A 146 1.02 4.17 -18.02
CA TYR A 146 2.41 4.65 -18.12
C TYR A 146 3.06 4.29 -19.45
N GLY A 147 2.27 3.81 -20.42
CA GLY A 147 2.73 3.48 -21.77
C GLY A 147 3.02 4.71 -22.62
N ARG A 148 3.60 4.48 -23.82
CA ARG A 148 3.67 5.49 -24.89
C ARG A 148 2.33 5.50 -25.63
N TYR A 149 1.77 6.67 -25.81
CA TYR A 149 0.69 6.94 -26.75
C TYR A 149 1.24 7.59 -27.99
#